data_39e9dcec448c4c3becc69e55e7588b01
#
_entry.id   39e9dcec448c4c3becc69e55e7588b01
#
_cell.length_a   1.000
_cell.length_b   1.000
_cell.length_c   1.000
_cell.angle_alpha   90.00
_cell.angle_beta   90.00
_cell.angle_gamma   90.00
#
_symmetry.space_group_name_H-M   'P 1'
#
loop_
_entity.id
_entity.type
_entity.pdbx_description
1 polymer ?
#
loop_
_entity_poly.entity_id
_entity_poly.type
_entity_poly.pdbx_seq_one_letter_code
_entity_poly.pdbx_strand_id
1 'polypeptide(L)'
;MAAKKAAAPDAIKLLKADHEKVRTLLGQFENATGARREKLRVQIDRELKVHTQIEEEIFYPADREAARKKDDQKLYYEALEEHHVVDLVLPEMNDGENNEELKAKAKVLKELVEHHADEEEKDMFPRAKKLLSKDELRALGEQMQLRKETLMK
;
A
#
# COMPACT_ATOMS: atom_id res chain seq x y z
N MET A 1 17.67 31.83 1.02
CA MET A 1 18.06 30.51 1.53
C MET A 1 16.98 29.51 1.17
N ALA A 2 17.35 28.49 0.44
CA ALA A 2 16.40 27.40 0.18
C ALA A 2 16.08 26.69 1.49
N ALA A 3 14.80 26.53 1.79
CA ALA A 3 14.38 25.73 2.92
C ALA A 3 14.93 24.30 2.75
N LYS A 4 15.56 23.74 3.78
CA LYS A 4 15.96 22.33 3.75
C LYS A 4 14.70 21.47 3.56
N LYS A 5 14.66 20.71 2.47
CA LYS A 5 13.65 19.66 2.32
C LYS A 5 13.78 18.72 3.51
N ALA A 6 12.65 18.40 4.14
CA ALA A 6 12.64 17.35 5.14
C ALA A 6 13.19 16.07 4.51
N ALA A 7 14.03 15.33 5.24
CA ALA A 7 14.55 14.06 4.79
C ALA A 7 13.38 13.11 4.47
N ALA A 8 13.46 12.39 3.37
CA ALA A 8 12.47 11.36 3.03
C ALA A 8 12.42 10.32 4.16
N PRO A 9 11.24 9.79 4.49
CA PRO A 9 11.13 8.69 5.45
C PRO A 9 11.84 7.44 4.93
N ASP A 10 12.27 6.56 5.83
CA ASP A 10 12.75 5.25 5.39
C ASP A 10 11.59 4.45 4.75
N ALA A 11 11.93 3.36 4.07
CA ALA A 11 10.96 2.55 3.33
C ALA A 11 9.78 2.10 4.21
N ILE A 12 10.07 1.62 5.41
CA ILE A 12 9.03 1.09 6.32
C ILE A 12 8.11 2.19 6.82
N LYS A 13 8.66 3.33 7.21
CA LYS A 13 7.85 4.49 7.65
C LYS A 13 6.96 5.00 6.52
N LEU A 14 7.49 5.05 5.31
CA LEU A 14 6.72 5.48 4.13
C LEU A 14 5.54 4.55 3.88
N LEU A 15 5.78 3.23 3.88
CA LEU A 15 4.72 2.24 3.64
C LEU A 15 3.67 2.25 4.75
N LYS A 16 4.09 2.38 6.01
CA LYS A 16 3.14 2.50 7.14
C LYS A 16 2.27 3.75 7.03
N ALA A 17 2.84 4.87 6.60
CA ALA A 17 2.08 6.10 6.39
C ALA A 17 1.04 5.92 5.28
N ASP A 18 1.40 5.22 4.21
CA ASP A 18 0.46 4.88 3.14
C ASP A 18 -0.69 4.00 3.67
N HIS A 19 -0.38 3.00 4.50
CA HIS A 19 -1.40 2.15 5.13
C HIS A 19 -2.41 2.97 5.93
N GLU A 20 -1.93 3.90 6.76
CA GLU A 20 -2.81 4.76 7.56
C GLU A 20 -3.70 5.65 6.68
N LYS A 21 -3.13 6.20 5.62
CA LYS A 21 -3.88 7.04 4.68
C LYS A 21 -5.00 6.25 4.00
N VAL A 22 -4.69 5.05 3.51
CA VAL A 22 -5.68 4.20 2.83
C VAL A 22 -6.76 3.73 3.81
N ARG A 23 -6.38 3.34 5.03
CA ARG A 23 -7.33 2.98 6.09
C ARG A 23 -8.33 4.11 6.36
N THR A 24 -7.83 5.32 6.46
CA THR A 24 -8.67 6.51 6.66
C THR A 24 -9.63 6.73 5.50
N LEU A 25 -9.12 6.65 4.27
CA LEU A 25 -9.95 6.83 3.07
C LEU A 25 -11.03 5.75 2.95
N LEU A 26 -10.69 4.50 3.22
CA LEU A 26 -11.66 3.39 3.18
C LEU A 26 -12.73 3.55 4.26
N GLY A 27 -12.35 3.98 5.46
CA GLY A 27 -13.31 4.27 6.53
C GLY A 27 -14.28 5.38 6.16
N GLN A 28 -13.79 6.44 5.53
CA GLN A 28 -14.63 7.53 5.03
C GLN A 28 -15.56 7.06 3.90
N PHE A 29 -15.05 6.22 3.02
CA PHE A 29 -15.79 5.69 1.87
C PHE A 29 -17.03 4.89 2.31
N GLU A 30 -16.94 4.11 3.37
CA GLU A 30 -18.06 3.29 3.87
C GLU A 30 -19.31 4.14 4.15
N ASN A 31 -19.14 5.37 4.60
CA ASN A 31 -20.23 6.25 5.01
C ASN A 31 -20.53 7.37 4.00
N ALA A 32 -19.76 7.45 2.92
CA ALA A 32 -19.94 8.49 1.92
C ALA A 32 -21.01 8.13 0.89
N THR A 33 -21.65 9.15 0.32
CA THR A 33 -22.65 8.99 -0.73
C THR A 33 -22.42 10.03 -1.84
N GLY A 34 -23.00 9.79 -3.00
CA GLY A 34 -23.01 10.75 -4.12
C GLY A 34 -21.61 11.15 -4.59
N ALA A 35 -21.42 12.43 -4.87
CA ALA A 35 -20.19 13.00 -5.41
C ALA A 35 -18.98 12.78 -4.49
N ARG A 36 -19.19 12.83 -3.18
CA ARG A 36 -18.13 12.61 -2.21
C ARG A 36 -17.62 11.17 -2.29
N ARG A 37 -18.52 10.20 -2.39
CA ARG A 37 -18.15 8.77 -2.55
C ARG A 37 -17.33 8.55 -3.81
N GLU A 38 -17.75 9.14 -4.91
CA GLU A 38 -17.01 9.03 -6.18
C GLU A 38 -15.62 9.64 -6.08
N LYS A 39 -15.48 10.77 -5.45
CA LYS A 39 -14.18 11.43 -5.22
C LYS A 39 -13.26 10.56 -4.37
N LEU A 40 -13.79 9.96 -3.30
CA LEU A 40 -13.04 9.04 -2.44
C LEU A 40 -12.62 7.77 -3.19
N ARG A 41 -13.51 7.23 -4.02
CA ARG A 41 -13.21 6.07 -4.85
C ARG A 41 -12.00 6.32 -5.75
N VAL A 42 -11.99 7.44 -6.45
CA VAL A 42 -10.87 7.84 -7.33
C VAL A 42 -9.58 7.95 -6.52
N GLN A 43 -9.67 8.56 -5.36
CA GLN A 43 -8.52 8.74 -4.46
C GLN A 43 -7.97 7.40 -3.96
N ILE A 44 -8.84 6.49 -3.53
CA ILE A 44 -8.48 5.15 -3.06
C ILE A 44 -7.81 4.36 -4.18
N ASP A 45 -8.39 4.37 -5.38
CA ASP A 45 -7.84 3.69 -6.54
C ASP A 45 -6.40 4.14 -6.82
N ARG A 46 -6.19 5.44 -6.83
CA ARG A 46 -4.88 6.03 -7.08
C ARG A 46 -3.86 5.68 -6.01
N GLU A 47 -4.24 5.85 -4.74
CA GLU A 47 -3.35 5.57 -3.60
C GLU A 47 -2.94 4.10 -3.57
N LEU A 48 -3.88 3.18 -3.75
CA LEU A 48 -3.59 1.75 -3.75
C LEU A 48 -2.71 1.34 -4.92
N LYS A 49 -2.99 1.82 -6.12
CA LYS A 49 -2.18 1.49 -7.30
C LYS A 49 -0.75 1.98 -7.17
N VAL A 50 -0.56 3.20 -6.69
CA VAL A 50 0.77 3.76 -6.48
C VAL A 50 1.50 2.99 -5.37
N HIS A 51 0.83 2.73 -4.26
CA HIS A 51 1.40 1.99 -3.13
C HIS A 51 1.88 0.59 -3.54
N THR A 52 1.03 -0.18 -4.18
CA THR A 52 1.39 -1.55 -4.62
C THR A 52 2.51 -1.51 -5.66
N GLN A 53 2.51 -0.51 -6.53
CA GLN A 53 3.54 -0.38 -7.56
C GLN A 53 4.92 -0.08 -6.95
N ILE A 54 5.02 0.84 -5.98
CA ILE A 54 6.32 1.12 -5.34
C ILE A 54 6.82 -0.06 -4.52
N GLU A 55 5.92 -0.85 -3.94
CA GLU A 55 6.29 -2.09 -3.27
C GLU A 55 6.84 -3.12 -4.24
N GLU A 56 6.14 -3.38 -5.33
CA GLU A 56 6.52 -4.40 -6.31
C GLU A 56 7.77 -4.02 -7.10
N GLU A 57 7.98 -2.75 -7.39
CA GLU A 57 9.14 -2.29 -8.13
C GLU A 57 10.40 -2.12 -7.28
N ILE A 58 10.26 -1.73 -6.02
CA ILE A 58 11.40 -1.28 -5.20
C ILE A 58 11.55 -2.07 -3.92
N PHE A 59 10.54 -2.08 -3.05
CA PHE A 59 10.65 -2.66 -1.71
C PHE A 59 10.72 -4.19 -1.72
N TYR A 60 9.80 -4.84 -2.40
CA TYR A 60 9.75 -6.30 -2.42
C TYR A 60 11.00 -6.93 -3.06
N PRO A 61 11.53 -6.41 -4.17
CA PRO A 61 12.78 -6.95 -4.72
C PRO A 61 13.95 -6.84 -3.76
N ALA A 62 14.07 -5.73 -3.03
CA ALA A 62 15.14 -5.53 -2.05
C ALA A 62 14.99 -6.47 -0.85
N ASP A 63 13.76 -6.62 -0.34
CA ASP A 63 13.45 -7.54 0.76
C ASP A 63 13.72 -8.99 0.36
N ARG A 64 13.30 -9.38 -0.84
CA ARG A 64 13.50 -10.70 -1.39
C ARG A 64 14.99 -11.04 -1.53
N GLU A 65 15.77 -10.11 -2.06
CA GLU A 65 17.23 -10.30 -2.23
C GLU A 65 17.92 -10.44 -0.88
N ALA A 66 17.52 -9.65 0.11
CA ALA A 66 18.06 -9.73 1.46
C ALA A 66 17.65 -11.03 2.17
N ALA A 67 16.45 -11.51 1.92
CA ALA A 67 15.88 -12.66 2.62
C ALA A 67 16.47 -14.01 2.23
N ARG A 68 16.74 -14.29 0.99
CA ARG A 68 17.36 -15.52 0.43
C ARG A 68 16.87 -16.87 0.94
N LYS A 69 16.17 -16.96 2.07
CA LYS A 69 15.64 -18.21 2.65
C LYS A 69 14.28 -18.55 2.04
N LYS A 70 13.98 -19.83 1.92
CA LYS A 70 12.76 -20.34 1.30
C LYS A 70 11.47 -19.82 1.98
N ASP A 71 11.44 -19.77 3.32
CA ASP A 71 10.29 -19.29 4.07
C ASP A 71 10.07 -17.78 3.88
N ASP A 72 11.15 -17.03 3.71
CA ASP A 72 11.07 -15.59 3.46
C ASP A 72 10.53 -15.29 2.05
N GLN A 73 10.79 -16.16 1.08
CA GLN A 73 10.22 -16.04 -0.27
C GLN A 73 8.72 -16.26 -0.27
N LYS A 74 8.20 -17.07 0.64
CA LYS A 74 6.76 -17.31 0.77
C LYS A 74 6.00 -16.01 1.05
N LEU A 75 6.49 -15.19 1.97
CA LEU A 75 5.89 -13.89 2.27
C LEU A 75 5.83 -12.98 1.05
N TYR A 76 6.88 -12.99 0.24
CA TYR A 76 6.91 -12.24 -1.02
C TYR A 76 5.80 -12.68 -1.97
N TYR A 77 5.66 -13.98 -2.21
CA TYR A 77 4.64 -14.51 -3.11
C TYR A 77 3.22 -14.28 -2.56
N GLU A 78 3.02 -14.45 -1.27
CA GLU A 78 1.72 -14.16 -0.64
C GLU A 78 1.34 -12.69 -0.82
N ALA A 79 2.28 -11.77 -0.63
CA ALA A 79 2.05 -10.34 -0.83
C ALA A 79 1.61 -10.02 -2.26
N LEU A 80 2.26 -10.64 -3.26
CA LEU A 80 1.89 -10.46 -4.66
C LEU A 80 0.48 -10.98 -4.95
N GLU A 81 0.11 -12.12 -4.37
CA GLU A 81 -1.23 -12.69 -4.55
C GLU A 81 -2.30 -11.82 -3.87
N GLU A 82 -1.99 -11.26 -2.71
CA GLU A 82 -2.88 -10.32 -2.04
C GLU A 82 -3.09 -9.04 -2.86
N HIS A 83 -2.03 -8.51 -3.48
CA HIS A 83 -2.14 -7.40 -4.43
C HIS A 83 -3.02 -7.78 -5.62
N HIS A 84 -2.87 -8.99 -6.14
CA HIS A 84 -3.67 -9.48 -7.27
C HIS A 84 -5.16 -9.48 -6.92
N VAL A 85 -5.53 -9.96 -5.73
CA VAL A 85 -6.93 -9.98 -5.29
C VAL A 85 -7.48 -8.56 -5.17
N VAL A 86 -6.72 -7.64 -4.59
CA VAL A 86 -7.11 -6.22 -4.50
C VAL A 86 -7.32 -5.63 -5.89
N ASP A 87 -6.42 -5.91 -6.82
CA ASP A 87 -6.52 -5.43 -8.22
C ASP A 87 -7.77 -5.95 -8.92
N LEU A 88 -8.24 -7.15 -8.57
CA LEU A 88 -9.48 -7.71 -9.11
C LEU A 88 -10.72 -7.05 -8.51
N VAL A 89 -10.70 -6.78 -7.21
CA VAL A 89 -11.86 -6.23 -6.48
C VAL A 89 -12.00 -4.72 -6.68
N LEU A 90 -10.90 -4.01 -6.76
CA LEU A 90 -10.89 -2.54 -6.81
C LEU A 90 -11.75 -1.95 -7.93
N PRO A 91 -11.69 -2.44 -9.20
CA PRO A 91 -12.58 -1.93 -10.26
C PRO A 91 -14.06 -2.18 -9.99
N GLU A 92 -14.40 -3.24 -9.26
CA GLU A 92 -15.78 -3.60 -8.94
C GLU A 92 -16.46 -2.59 -8.00
N MET A 93 -15.67 -1.70 -7.37
CA MET A 93 -16.21 -0.61 -6.56
C MET A 93 -17.10 0.35 -7.35
N ASN A 94 -17.07 0.26 -8.68
CA ASN A 94 -17.91 1.05 -9.58
C ASN A 94 -19.18 0.34 -10.01
N ASP A 95 -19.25 -0.96 -9.82
CA ASP A 95 -20.24 -1.83 -10.47
C ASP A 95 -21.25 -2.39 -9.47
N GLY A 96 -21.88 -1.51 -8.69
CA GLY A 96 -22.94 -1.90 -7.77
C GLY A 96 -24.31 -1.49 -8.32
N GLU A 97 -25.27 -2.39 -8.28
CA GLU A 97 -26.66 -2.09 -8.68
C GLU A 97 -27.38 -1.21 -7.65
N ASN A 98 -26.93 -1.24 -6.39
CA ASN A 98 -27.52 -0.47 -5.32
C ASN A 98 -26.49 -0.12 -4.22
N ASN A 99 -26.91 0.74 -3.30
CA ASN A 99 -26.05 1.22 -2.21
C ASN A 99 -25.56 0.09 -1.29
N GLU A 100 -26.40 -0.89 -1.02
CA GLU A 100 -26.04 -2.00 -0.12
C GLU A 100 -24.97 -2.88 -0.74
N GLU A 101 -25.03 -3.12 -2.04
CA GLU A 101 -24.03 -3.86 -2.79
C GLU A 101 -22.68 -3.11 -2.78
N LEU A 102 -22.70 -1.80 -3.03
CA LEU A 102 -21.49 -0.97 -2.99
C LEU A 102 -20.87 -0.93 -1.61
N LYS A 103 -21.66 -0.85 -0.56
CA LYS A 103 -21.18 -0.89 0.83
C LYS A 103 -20.53 -2.25 1.15
N ALA A 104 -21.11 -3.34 0.67
CA ALA A 104 -20.57 -4.68 0.86
C ALA A 104 -19.21 -4.82 0.17
N LYS A 105 -19.09 -4.32 -1.06
CA LYS A 105 -17.81 -4.33 -1.81
C LYS A 105 -16.76 -3.49 -1.09
N ALA A 106 -17.12 -2.32 -0.60
CA ALA A 106 -16.24 -1.44 0.16
C ALA A 106 -15.72 -2.13 1.42
N LYS A 107 -16.60 -2.81 2.14
CA LYS A 107 -16.25 -3.55 3.36
C LYS A 107 -15.26 -4.67 3.06
N VAL A 108 -15.50 -5.45 2.02
CA VAL A 108 -14.61 -6.54 1.62
C VAL A 108 -13.24 -6.00 1.20
N LEU A 109 -13.21 -4.94 0.42
CA LEU A 109 -11.95 -4.29 0.02
C LEU A 109 -11.17 -3.82 1.24
N LYS A 110 -11.84 -3.18 2.19
CA LYS A 110 -11.22 -2.71 3.42
C LYS A 110 -10.60 -3.86 4.21
N GLU A 111 -11.33 -4.97 4.36
CA GLU A 111 -10.84 -6.17 5.06
C GLU A 111 -9.60 -6.75 4.37
N LEU A 112 -9.59 -6.82 3.05
CA LEU A 112 -8.44 -7.31 2.27
C LEU A 112 -7.22 -6.40 2.47
N VAL A 113 -7.40 -5.10 2.39
CA VAL A 113 -6.31 -4.13 2.55
C VAL A 113 -5.77 -4.15 3.98
N GLU A 114 -6.63 -4.20 4.98
CA GLU A 114 -6.24 -4.27 6.39
C GLU A 114 -5.45 -5.55 6.69
N HIS A 115 -5.93 -6.68 6.19
CA HIS A 115 -5.24 -7.96 6.36
C HIS A 115 -3.83 -7.92 5.77
N HIS A 116 -3.71 -7.44 4.54
CA HIS A 116 -2.42 -7.31 3.86
C HIS A 116 -1.48 -6.37 4.62
N ALA A 117 -1.97 -5.20 5.01
CA ALA A 117 -1.18 -4.22 5.75
C ALA A 117 -0.72 -4.78 7.10
N ASP A 118 -1.60 -5.48 7.81
CA ASP A 118 -1.27 -6.10 9.10
C ASP A 118 -0.19 -7.18 8.95
N GLU A 119 -0.26 -8.00 7.92
CA GLU A 119 0.77 -9.01 7.67
C GLU A 119 2.13 -8.37 7.38
N GLU A 120 2.15 -7.31 6.57
CA GLU A 120 3.38 -6.59 6.30
C GLU A 120 3.96 -5.98 7.59
N GLU A 121 3.15 -5.31 8.37
CA GLU A 121 3.58 -4.63 9.60
C GLU A 121 4.03 -5.60 10.70
N LYS A 122 3.42 -6.77 10.78
CA LYS A 122 3.73 -7.78 11.79
C LYS A 122 4.88 -8.70 11.40
N ASP A 123 4.97 -9.09 10.14
CA ASP A 123 5.89 -10.13 9.70
C ASP A 123 6.98 -9.62 8.76
N MET A 124 6.61 -8.94 7.68
CA MET A 124 7.56 -8.53 6.65
C MET A 124 8.47 -7.37 7.11
N PHE A 125 7.91 -6.33 7.68
CA PHE A 125 8.68 -5.14 8.08
C PHE A 125 9.65 -5.42 9.22
N PRO A 126 9.29 -6.14 10.29
CA PRO A 126 10.26 -6.50 11.33
C PRO A 126 11.41 -7.34 10.78
N ARG A 127 11.13 -8.25 9.86
CA ARG A 127 12.17 -9.05 9.21
C ARG A 127 13.07 -8.16 8.34
N ALA A 128 12.49 -7.27 7.55
CA ALA A 128 13.26 -6.34 6.72
C ALA A 128 14.20 -5.49 7.57
N LYS A 129 13.78 -5.05 8.75
CA LYS A 129 14.64 -4.30 9.70
C LYS A 129 15.84 -5.12 10.20
N LYS A 130 15.72 -6.43 10.25
CA LYS A 130 16.82 -7.33 10.64
C LYS A 130 17.78 -7.58 9.49
N LEU A 131 17.26 -7.63 8.27
CA LEU A 131 18.03 -8.02 7.07
C LEU A 131 18.66 -6.83 6.36
N LEU A 132 18.03 -5.66 6.42
CA LEU A 132 18.51 -4.43 5.78
C LEU A 132 18.99 -3.45 6.83
N SER A 133 20.10 -2.77 6.53
CA SER A 133 20.64 -1.72 7.43
C SER A 133 19.74 -0.48 7.42
N LYS A 134 19.93 0.38 8.40
CA LYS A 134 19.23 1.67 8.45
C LYS A 134 19.50 2.51 7.21
N ASP A 135 20.74 2.49 6.72
CA ASP A 135 21.13 3.22 5.51
C ASP A 135 20.47 2.64 4.26
N GLU A 136 20.38 1.31 4.15
CA GLU A 136 19.69 0.64 3.06
C GLU A 136 18.19 0.97 3.06
N LEU A 137 17.54 0.92 4.22
CA LEU A 137 16.12 1.26 4.35
C LEU A 137 15.86 2.73 4.03
N ARG A 138 16.78 3.62 4.39
CA ARG A 138 16.69 5.04 4.05
C ARG A 138 16.84 5.26 2.54
N ALA A 139 17.81 4.61 1.92
CA ALA A 139 18.01 4.71 0.48
C ALA A 139 16.80 4.19 -0.30
N LEU A 140 16.21 3.08 0.13
CA LEU A 140 14.97 2.56 -0.46
C LEU A 140 13.83 3.55 -0.30
N GLY A 141 13.68 4.14 0.88
CA GLY A 141 12.66 5.16 1.15
C GLY A 141 12.77 6.36 0.21
N GLU A 142 13.99 6.82 -0.06
CA GLU A 142 14.23 7.92 -1.01
C GLU A 142 13.81 7.53 -2.42
N GLN A 143 14.18 6.34 -2.89
CA GLN A 143 13.78 5.83 -4.21
C GLN A 143 12.26 5.71 -4.32
N MET A 144 11.63 5.15 -3.29
CA MET A 144 10.18 4.97 -3.24
C MET A 144 9.45 6.31 -3.25
N GLN A 145 9.94 7.29 -2.50
CA GLN A 145 9.36 8.62 -2.45
C GLN A 145 9.42 9.32 -3.82
N LEU A 146 10.56 9.25 -4.50
CA LEU A 146 10.72 9.81 -5.84
C LEU A 146 9.80 9.15 -6.85
N ARG A 147 9.71 7.82 -6.79
CA ARG A 147 8.82 7.06 -7.68
C ARG A 147 7.36 7.41 -7.42
N LYS A 148 6.98 7.50 -6.16
CA LYS A 148 5.63 7.89 -5.74
C LYS A 148 5.25 9.27 -6.30
N GLU A 149 6.13 10.23 -6.16
CA GLU A 149 5.92 11.59 -6.69
C GLU A 149 5.69 11.57 -8.20
N THR A 150 6.46 10.75 -8.92
CA THR A 150 6.30 10.58 -10.38
C THR A 150 4.95 9.96 -10.72
N LEU A 151 4.56 8.90 -10.02
CA LEU A 151 3.30 8.18 -10.27
C LEU A 151 2.06 8.99 -9.89
N MET A 152 2.18 9.88 -8.91
CA MET A 152 1.06 10.72 -8.45
C MET A 152 0.81 11.95 -9.34
N LYS A 153 1.73 12.26 -10.23
CA LYS A 153 1.51 13.32 -11.23
C LYS A 153 0.48 12.81 -12.26
#